data_a74516e7c7bad43faee037aa48b61a52
#
_entry.id   a74516e7c7bad43faee037aa48b61a52
#
_cell.length_a   1.000
_cell.length_b   1.000
_cell.length_c   1.000
_cell.angle_alpha   90.00
_cell.angle_beta   90.00
_cell.angle_gamma   90.00
#
_symmetry.space_group_name_H-M   'P 1'
#
loop_
_entity.id
_entity.type
_entity.pdbx_description
1 polymer ?
#
loop_
_entity_poly.entity_id
_entity_poly.type
_entity_poly.pdbx_seq_one_letter_code
_entity_poly.pdbx_strand_id
1 'polypeptide(L)'
;NKFINMKNLLLFFILIFSLNTYSQAHIGVMGGYDTAESESQIGAGLNYMLFPKVSIGGMIMISNIEKKGKEMFMLNGKYHFGRLSLVAGIMNMEMHSMGMGMNMEKETKPYFGVEYKPFKNKKLKVYYTHSDMMKSIGIMMPVFNLGKKMHMNH
;
A
#
# COMPACT_ATOMS: atom_id res chain seq x y z
N ASN A 1 8.03 -26.38 21.21
CA ASN A 1 6.68 -26.01 20.72
C ASN A 1 6.01 -25.15 21.77
N LYS A 2 6.13 -23.81 21.66
CA LYS A 2 5.36 -22.89 22.49
C LYS A 2 3.94 -22.86 21.92
N PHE A 3 3.01 -23.50 22.57
CA PHE A 3 1.59 -23.29 22.33
C PHE A 3 1.29 -21.82 22.55
N ILE A 4 1.01 -21.10 21.50
CA ILE A 4 0.42 -19.75 21.60
C ILE A 4 -0.88 -19.95 22.35
N ASN A 5 -0.95 -19.40 23.56
CA ASN A 5 -2.08 -19.59 24.46
C ASN A 5 -3.31 -19.00 23.76
N MET A 6 -4.30 -19.86 23.43
CA MET A 6 -5.52 -19.47 22.69
C MET A 6 -6.20 -18.25 23.34
N LYS A 7 -6.06 -18.08 24.66
CA LYS A 7 -6.54 -16.89 25.39
C LYS A 7 -5.84 -15.61 24.95
N ASN A 8 -4.52 -15.65 24.68
CA ASN A 8 -3.76 -14.48 24.23
C ASN A 8 -4.10 -14.16 22.77
N LEU A 9 -4.35 -15.17 21.94
CA LEU A 9 -4.81 -14.98 20.57
C LEU A 9 -6.21 -14.37 20.54
N LEU A 10 -7.12 -14.85 21.38
CA LEU A 10 -8.47 -14.30 21.51
C LEU A 10 -8.46 -12.87 22.04
N LEU A 11 -7.62 -12.56 23.05
CA LEU A 11 -7.43 -11.19 23.55
C LEU A 11 -6.87 -10.27 22.48
N PHE A 12 -5.94 -10.74 21.66
CA PHE A 12 -5.38 -9.99 20.54
C PHE A 12 -6.45 -9.69 19.47
N PHE A 13 -7.30 -10.66 19.15
CA PHE A 13 -8.45 -10.45 18.25
C PHE A 13 -9.47 -9.48 18.85
N ILE A 14 -9.82 -9.61 20.13
CA ILE A 14 -10.74 -8.69 20.81
C ILE A 14 -10.15 -7.26 20.83
N LEU A 15 -8.85 -7.11 21.07
CA LEU A 15 -8.17 -5.82 21.04
C LEU A 15 -8.21 -5.20 19.64
N ILE A 16 -7.98 -5.98 18.60
CA ILE A 16 -8.07 -5.52 17.20
C ILE A 16 -9.52 -5.13 16.85
N PHE A 17 -10.52 -5.89 17.30
CA PHE A 17 -11.93 -5.58 17.04
C PHE A 17 -12.45 -4.40 17.86
N SER A 18 -11.93 -4.17 19.08
CA SER A 18 -12.30 -3.02 19.89
C SER A 18 -11.73 -1.68 19.38
N LEU A 19 -10.70 -1.72 18.55
CA LEU A 19 -10.14 -0.54 17.86
C LEU A 19 -11.01 -0.03 16.70
N ASN A 20 -12.15 -0.67 16.43
CA ASN A 20 -13.05 -0.37 15.32
C ASN A 20 -13.74 1.01 15.35
N THR A 21 -13.58 1.80 16.41
CA THR A 21 -14.18 3.13 16.49
C THR A 21 -13.54 4.16 15.56
N TYR A 22 -12.33 3.92 15.05
CA TYR A 22 -11.59 4.84 14.16
C TYR A 22 -11.27 4.27 12.78
N SER A 23 -11.68 3.03 12.51
CA SER A 23 -11.26 2.33 11.31
C SER A 23 -11.98 2.81 10.07
N GLN A 24 -11.24 3.49 9.20
CA GLN A 24 -11.68 3.80 7.84
C GLN A 24 -10.82 2.98 6.87
N ALA A 25 -11.45 2.13 6.09
CA ALA A 25 -10.79 1.46 4.99
C ALA A 25 -10.97 2.28 3.70
N HIS A 26 -9.91 2.45 2.95
CA HIS A 26 -9.90 3.16 1.69
C HIS A 26 -9.39 2.26 0.59
N ILE A 27 -10.17 2.06 -0.44
CA ILE A 27 -9.71 1.43 -1.67
C ILE A 27 -9.33 2.53 -2.64
N GLY A 28 -8.14 2.44 -3.21
CA GLY A 28 -7.63 3.42 -4.15
C GLY A 28 -7.05 2.76 -5.39
N VAL A 29 -7.01 3.54 -6.46
CA VAL A 29 -6.30 3.22 -7.69
C VAL A 29 -5.12 4.15 -7.85
N MET A 30 -4.08 3.67 -8.51
CA MET A 30 -2.88 4.43 -8.75
C MET A 30 -2.39 4.24 -10.18
N GLY A 31 -1.77 5.28 -10.71
CA GLY A 31 -1.05 5.26 -11.95
C GLY A 31 0.27 5.98 -11.78
N GLY A 32 1.32 5.44 -12.36
CA GLY A 32 2.65 5.99 -12.18
C GLY A 32 3.63 5.56 -13.26
N TYR A 33 4.86 5.90 -13.02
CA TYR A 33 5.97 5.63 -13.89
C TYR A 33 7.19 5.19 -13.08
N ASP A 34 7.77 4.07 -13.44
CA ASP A 34 9.04 3.63 -12.90
C ASP A 34 10.17 4.35 -13.65
N THR A 35 10.87 5.21 -12.92
CA THR A 35 11.97 6.00 -13.51
C THR A 35 13.25 5.20 -13.68
N ALA A 36 13.41 4.06 -13.02
CA ALA A 36 14.57 3.20 -13.14
C ALA A 36 14.52 2.35 -14.42
N GLU A 37 13.34 1.82 -14.75
CA GLU A 37 13.15 0.96 -15.92
C GLU A 37 12.40 1.65 -17.06
N SER A 38 11.98 2.90 -16.87
CA SER A 38 11.21 3.69 -17.87
C SER A 38 9.91 3.01 -18.27
N GLU A 39 9.17 2.46 -17.29
CA GLU A 39 7.94 1.71 -17.51
C GLU A 39 6.74 2.38 -16.85
N SER A 40 5.60 2.35 -17.53
CA SER A 40 4.33 2.78 -16.96
C SER A 40 3.80 1.74 -15.98
N GLN A 41 3.14 2.21 -14.92
CA GLN A 41 2.60 1.38 -13.85
C GLN A 41 1.14 1.73 -13.58
N ILE A 42 0.36 0.70 -13.28
CA ILE A 42 -1.01 0.84 -12.79
C ILE A 42 -1.20 -0.10 -11.59
N GLY A 43 -2.00 0.32 -10.64
CA GLY A 43 -2.23 -0.50 -9.45
C GLY A 43 -3.51 -0.15 -8.72
N ALA A 44 -3.84 -1.01 -7.78
CA ALA A 44 -4.93 -0.82 -6.83
C ALA A 44 -4.45 -1.20 -5.43
N GLY A 45 -5.01 -0.56 -4.42
CA GLY A 45 -4.61 -0.82 -3.05
C GLY A 45 -5.71 -0.57 -2.05
N LEU A 46 -5.56 -1.24 -0.92
CA LEU A 46 -6.39 -1.08 0.26
C LEU A 46 -5.54 -0.47 1.38
N ASN A 47 -6.05 0.58 2.01
CA ASN A 47 -5.46 1.17 3.19
C ASN A 47 -6.47 1.16 4.33
N TYR A 48 -6.01 0.78 5.50
CA TYR A 48 -6.79 0.71 6.72
C TYR A 48 -6.17 1.61 7.79
N MET A 49 -6.94 2.59 8.27
CA MET A 49 -6.48 3.51 9.29
C MET A 49 -6.62 2.86 10.67
N LEU A 50 -5.49 2.58 11.31
CA LEU A 50 -5.43 2.00 12.67
C LEU A 50 -5.59 3.09 13.74
N PHE A 51 -4.92 4.23 13.54
CA PHE A 51 -4.91 5.39 14.43
C PHE A 51 -5.03 6.68 13.60
N PRO A 52 -5.34 7.83 14.19
CA PRO A 52 -5.49 9.09 13.46
C PRO A 52 -4.30 9.49 12.57
N LYS A 53 -3.10 8.98 12.90
CA LYS A 53 -1.87 9.27 12.15
C LYS A 53 -1.21 8.03 11.55
N VAL A 54 -1.76 6.83 11.75
CA VAL A 54 -1.12 5.58 11.33
C VAL A 54 -2.11 4.75 10.52
N SER A 55 -1.69 4.32 9.35
CA SER A 55 -2.43 3.35 8.55
C SER A 55 -1.52 2.21 8.08
N ILE A 56 -2.12 1.07 7.81
CA ILE A 56 -1.50 -0.06 7.14
C ILE A 56 -2.21 -0.28 5.82
N GLY A 57 -1.51 -0.83 4.86
CA GLY A 57 -2.10 -1.09 3.55
C GLY A 57 -1.39 -2.16 2.77
N GLY A 58 -2.10 -2.65 1.77
CA GLY A 58 -1.56 -3.50 0.73
C GLY A 58 -1.93 -2.95 -0.63
N MET A 59 -1.07 -3.16 -1.60
CA MET A 59 -1.34 -2.78 -2.97
C MET A 59 -0.78 -3.81 -3.94
N ILE A 60 -1.43 -3.92 -5.07
CA ILE A 60 -0.97 -4.69 -6.22
C ILE A 60 -0.68 -3.69 -7.33
N MET A 61 0.47 -3.80 -7.95
CA MET A 61 0.90 -2.93 -9.03
C MET A 61 1.39 -3.79 -10.18
N ILE A 62 1.05 -3.38 -11.39
CA ILE A 62 1.49 -4.00 -12.65
C ILE A 62 2.33 -2.96 -13.39
N SER A 63 3.54 -3.33 -13.73
CA SER A 63 4.45 -2.54 -14.55
C SER A 63 4.50 -3.11 -15.96
N ASN A 64 4.75 -2.27 -16.96
CA ASN A 64 4.88 -2.66 -18.37
C ASN A 64 3.66 -3.42 -18.95
N ILE A 65 2.54 -2.74 -18.99
CA ILE A 65 1.23 -3.28 -19.40
C ILE A 65 1.26 -3.90 -20.81
N GLU A 66 2.13 -3.41 -21.70
CA GLU A 66 2.22 -3.86 -23.09
C GLU A 66 2.96 -5.20 -23.27
N LYS A 67 3.85 -5.58 -22.36
CA LYS A 67 4.76 -6.74 -22.49
C LYS A 67 4.60 -7.83 -21.44
N LYS A 68 3.36 -8.12 -20.95
CA LYS A 68 3.16 -9.05 -19.81
C LYS A 68 4.06 -8.70 -18.62
N GLY A 69 3.69 -7.61 -17.98
CA GLY A 69 4.51 -6.90 -17.04
C GLY A 69 4.84 -7.64 -15.76
N LYS A 70 5.67 -7.00 -14.99
CA LYS A 70 6.03 -7.42 -13.64
C LYS A 70 4.84 -7.16 -12.72
N GLU A 71 4.42 -8.17 -12.01
CA GLU A 71 3.43 -8.04 -10.94
C GLU A 71 4.16 -7.82 -9.62
N MET A 72 3.74 -6.77 -8.91
CA MET A 72 4.31 -6.39 -7.63
C MET A 72 3.22 -6.38 -6.57
N PHE A 73 3.46 -7.10 -5.50
CA PHE A 73 2.63 -7.05 -4.30
C PHE A 73 3.38 -6.29 -3.21
N MET A 74 2.74 -5.28 -2.63
CA MET A 74 3.36 -4.39 -1.65
C MET A 74 2.52 -4.34 -0.37
N LEU A 75 3.18 -4.48 0.78
CA LEU A 75 2.61 -4.25 2.10
C LEU A 75 3.30 -3.06 2.74
N ASN A 76 2.55 -2.17 3.35
CA ASN A 76 3.10 -0.95 3.93
C ASN A 76 2.43 -0.50 5.22
N GLY A 77 3.21 0.24 5.99
CA GLY A 77 2.75 1.13 7.03
C GLY A 77 2.96 2.58 6.60
N LYS A 78 2.03 3.46 6.99
CA LYS A 78 2.10 4.89 6.69
C LYS A 78 1.92 5.70 7.96
N TYR A 79 2.71 6.75 8.07
CA TYR A 79 2.55 7.77 9.10
C TYR A 79 2.16 9.10 8.46
N HIS A 80 1.05 9.68 8.91
CA HIS A 80 0.44 10.86 8.31
C HIS A 80 0.78 12.16 9.07
N PHE A 81 1.39 13.11 8.37
CA PHE A 81 1.68 14.47 8.83
C PHE A 81 0.82 15.48 8.06
N GLY A 82 -0.46 15.53 8.35
CA GLY A 82 -1.36 16.41 7.63
C GLY A 82 -1.49 16.06 6.14
N ARG A 83 -0.81 16.80 5.27
CA ARG A 83 -0.83 16.54 3.81
C ARG A 83 0.26 15.59 3.33
N LEU A 84 1.28 15.38 4.16
CA LEU A 84 2.40 14.50 3.87
C LEU A 84 2.19 13.17 4.58
N SER A 85 2.57 12.07 3.94
CA SER A 85 2.63 10.76 4.58
C SER A 85 3.96 10.09 4.24
N LEU A 86 4.62 9.57 5.26
CA LEU A 86 5.77 8.71 5.08
C LEU A 86 5.29 7.27 4.97
N VAL A 87 5.87 6.54 4.04
CA VAL A 87 5.52 5.16 3.71
C VAL A 87 6.75 4.28 3.89
N ALA A 88 6.59 3.16 4.55
CA ALA A 88 7.62 2.12 4.63
C ALA A 88 6.95 0.76 4.50
N GLY A 89 7.60 -0.15 3.81
CA GLY A 89 7.01 -1.47 3.58
C GLY A 89 7.95 -2.47 2.96
N ILE A 90 7.37 -3.58 2.58
CA ILE A 90 8.01 -4.64 1.83
C ILE A 90 7.29 -4.83 0.50
N MET A 91 8.05 -5.11 -0.52
CA MET A 91 7.59 -5.37 -1.87
C MET A 91 8.04 -6.76 -2.29
N ASN A 92 7.12 -7.53 -2.83
CA ASN A 92 7.39 -8.80 -3.48
C ASN A 92 7.16 -8.63 -4.98
N MET A 93 8.13 -9.00 -5.79
CA MET A 93 8.07 -8.90 -7.24
C MET A 93 8.11 -10.28 -7.85
N GLU A 94 7.15 -10.57 -8.73
CA GLU A 94 7.13 -11.77 -9.55
C GLU A 94 7.48 -11.39 -10.99
N MET A 95 8.61 -11.90 -11.49
CA MET A 95 8.98 -11.73 -12.89
C MET A 95 8.41 -12.89 -13.70
N HIS A 96 7.51 -12.57 -14.62
CA HIS A 96 7.07 -13.54 -15.64
C HIS A 96 8.12 -13.60 -16.76
N SER A 97 9.07 -14.51 -16.64
CA SER A 97 10.00 -14.79 -17.75
C SER A 97 9.29 -15.60 -18.83
N MET A 98 9.18 -15.07 -20.03
CA MET A 98 8.77 -15.81 -21.23
C MET A 98 9.93 -16.69 -21.71
N GLY A 99 10.26 -17.75 -21.00
CA GLY A 99 11.28 -18.72 -21.40
C GLY A 99 11.07 -20.06 -20.71
N MET A 100 11.09 -21.13 -21.51
CA MET A 100 10.96 -22.51 -21.03
C MET A 100 11.81 -22.77 -19.76
N GLY A 101 11.15 -23.13 -18.66
CA GLY A 101 11.78 -23.89 -17.58
C GLY A 101 12.56 -23.11 -16.53
N MET A 102 12.41 -21.79 -16.40
CA MET A 102 13.06 -21.04 -15.30
C MET A 102 12.15 -20.89 -14.09
N ASN A 103 12.69 -21.25 -12.93
CA ASN A 103 12.08 -21.02 -11.63
C ASN A 103 11.69 -19.55 -11.49
N MET A 104 10.43 -19.28 -11.10
CA MET A 104 10.00 -17.95 -10.69
C MET A 104 10.76 -17.55 -9.44
N GLU A 105 11.72 -16.67 -9.58
CA GLU A 105 12.45 -16.12 -8.45
C GLU A 105 11.59 -15.00 -7.84
N LYS A 106 11.01 -15.28 -6.66
CA LYS A 106 10.28 -14.30 -5.88
C LYS A 106 11.26 -13.55 -5.01
N GLU A 107 11.45 -12.28 -5.27
CA GLU A 107 12.34 -11.46 -4.46
C GLU A 107 11.53 -10.48 -3.60
N THR A 108 11.80 -10.48 -2.29
CA THR A 108 11.20 -9.54 -1.34
C THR A 108 12.21 -8.50 -0.93
N LYS A 109 11.89 -7.23 -1.16
CA LYS A 109 12.75 -6.08 -0.82
C LYS A 109 12.00 -5.04 0.02
N PRO A 110 12.69 -4.35 0.92
CA PRO A 110 12.12 -3.18 1.59
C PRO A 110 11.99 -2.02 0.61
N TYR A 111 11.01 -1.16 0.86
CA TYR A 111 10.85 0.09 0.15
C TYR A 111 10.41 1.22 1.09
N PHE A 112 10.73 2.42 0.67
CA PHE A 112 10.32 3.65 1.34
C PHE A 112 9.64 4.57 0.36
N GLY A 113 8.77 5.42 0.86
CA GLY A 113 8.07 6.34 -0.01
C GLY A 113 7.50 7.52 0.74
N VAL A 114 7.02 8.47 -0.05
CA VAL A 114 6.36 9.68 0.41
C VAL A 114 5.09 9.86 -0.41
N GLU A 115 3.98 10.13 0.27
CA GLU A 115 2.73 10.56 -0.37
C GLU A 115 2.45 12.01 0.02
N TYR A 116 2.09 12.83 -0.96
CA TYR A 116 1.70 14.22 -0.74
C TYR A 116 0.32 14.49 -1.31
N LYS A 117 -0.54 15.16 -0.53
CA LYS A 117 -1.87 15.59 -0.91
C LYS A 117 -1.86 17.06 -1.33
N PRO A 118 -1.73 17.38 -2.64
CA PRO A 118 -1.56 18.77 -3.10
C PRO A 118 -2.80 19.63 -2.85
N PHE A 119 -3.99 19.05 -2.91
CA PHE A 119 -5.25 19.78 -2.77
C PHE A 119 -5.95 19.43 -1.45
N LYS A 120 -6.34 20.47 -0.68
CA LYS A 120 -7.05 20.29 0.59
C LYS A 120 -8.41 19.57 0.41
N ASN A 121 -9.12 19.93 -0.65
CA ASN A 121 -10.50 19.48 -0.91
C ASN A 121 -10.60 18.26 -1.87
N LYS A 122 -9.50 17.85 -2.50
CA LYS A 122 -9.47 16.69 -3.41
C LYS A 122 -8.74 15.53 -2.74
N LYS A 123 -9.19 14.32 -3.05
CA LYS A 123 -8.60 13.09 -2.49
C LYS A 123 -7.35 12.62 -3.24
N LEU A 124 -6.95 13.36 -4.31
CA LEU A 124 -5.77 13.06 -5.10
C LEU A 124 -4.49 13.17 -4.27
N LYS A 125 -3.61 12.21 -4.40
CA LYS A 125 -2.26 12.21 -3.81
C LYS A 125 -1.23 11.99 -4.91
N VAL A 126 -0.09 12.62 -4.78
CA VAL A 126 1.13 12.29 -5.53
C VAL A 126 1.97 11.40 -4.64
N TYR A 127 2.58 10.37 -5.19
CA TYR A 127 3.46 9.49 -4.45
C TYR A 127 4.82 9.38 -5.13
N TYR A 128 5.83 9.16 -4.32
CA TYR A 128 7.15 8.71 -4.73
C TYR A 128 7.54 7.51 -3.88
N THR A 129 8.02 6.45 -4.53
CA THR A 129 8.45 5.23 -3.87
C THR A 129 9.85 4.85 -4.36
N HIS A 130 10.70 4.45 -3.44
CA HIS A 130 12.08 4.06 -3.70
C HIS A 130 12.38 2.71 -3.08
N SER A 131 12.98 1.82 -3.87
CA SER A 131 13.62 0.58 -3.44
C SER A 131 14.81 0.29 -4.35
N ASP A 132 15.58 -0.74 -4.03
CA ASP A 132 16.68 -1.19 -4.90
C ASP A 132 16.18 -1.69 -6.27
N MET A 133 14.91 -2.07 -6.36
CA MET A 133 14.31 -2.66 -7.56
C MET A 133 13.44 -1.68 -8.35
N MET A 134 13.00 -0.57 -7.75
CA MET A 134 12.02 0.32 -8.34
C MET A 134 12.17 1.75 -7.80
N LYS A 135 12.03 2.71 -8.70
CA LYS A 135 11.89 4.13 -8.36
C LYS A 135 10.64 4.67 -9.05
N SER A 136 9.53 4.69 -8.33
CA SER A 136 8.23 5.02 -8.91
C SER A 136 7.72 6.39 -8.46
N ILE A 137 7.20 7.14 -9.41
CA ILE A 137 6.46 8.37 -9.15
C ILE A 137 5.09 8.29 -9.81
N GLY A 138 4.06 8.79 -9.16
CA GLY A 138 2.74 8.75 -9.75
C GLY A 138 1.66 9.42 -8.92
N ILE A 139 0.44 9.15 -9.30
CA ILE A 139 -0.76 9.66 -8.65
C ILE A 139 -1.59 8.51 -8.09
N MET A 140 -2.23 8.76 -6.96
CA MET A 140 -3.14 7.83 -6.30
C MET A 140 -4.44 8.55 -5.99
N MET A 141 -5.55 7.90 -6.25
CA MET A 141 -6.88 8.40 -5.94
C MET A 141 -7.68 7.35 -5.19
N PRO A 142 -8.15 7.63 -3.97
CA PRO A 142 -9.10 6.75 -3.28
C PRO A 142 -10.46 6.80 -4.00
N VAL A 143 -10.96 5.63 -4.36
CA VAL A 143 -12.22 5.44 -5.09
C VAL A 143 -13.36 5.17 -4.12
N PHE A 144 -13.12 4.30 -3.14
CA PHE A 144 -14.12 3.91 -2.15
C PHE A 144 -13.62 4.14 -0.73
N ASN A 145 -14.52 4.65 0.12
CA ASN A 145 -14.31 4.74 1.56
C ASN A 145 -15.30 3.79 2.23
N LEU A 146 -14.78 2.77 2.87
CA LEU A 146 -15.54 1.82 3.68
C LEU A 146 -15.42 2.25 5.14
N GLY A 147 -16.43 2.94 5.66
CA GLY A 147 -16.46 3.38 7.06
C GLY A 147 -17.40 4.58 7.27
N LYS A 148 -18.03 4.66 8.44
CA LYS A 148 -18.87 5.80 8.82
C LYS A 148 -18.02 7.07 8.89
N LYS A 149 -18.42 8.13 8.18
CA LYS A 149 -17.95 9.48 8.45
C LYS A 149 -18.35 9.83 9.89
N MET A 150 -17.37 9.93 10.79
CA MET A 150 -17.62 10.69 12.01
C MET A 150 -17.76 12.17 11.62
N HIS A 151 -18.94 12.71 11.81
CA HIS A 151 -19.12 14.17 11.88
C HIS A 151 -18.36 14.65 13.12
N MET A 152 -17.16 15.15 12.93
CA MET A 152 -16.57 16.05 13.93
C MET A 152 -17.28 17.39 13.75
N ASN A 153 -18.25 17.66 14.62
CA ASN A 153 -18.71 19.01 14.85
C ASN A 153 -17.57 19.79 15.50
N HIS A 154 -17.08 20.79 14.80
CA HIS A 154 -16.26 21.87 15.34
C HIS A 154 -17.16 23.00 15.75
#